data_7619877af49cfe24dab6f68ddd80542d
#
_entry.id   7619877af49cfe24dab6f68ddd80542d
#
_cell.length_a   1.000
_cell.length_b   1.000
_cell.length_c   1.000
_cell.angle_alpha   90.00
_cell.angle_beta   90.00
_cell.angle_gamma   90.00
#
_symmetry.space_group_name_H-M   'P 1'
#
loop_
_entity.id
_entity.type
_entity.pdbx_description
1 polymer ?
#
loop_
_entity_poly.entity_id
_entity_poly.type
_entity_poly.pdbx_seq_one_letter_code
_entity_poly.pdbx_strand_id
1 'polypeptide(L)'
;KEVRKYIKKDDLVPKILIDTELTINDLFKDNDHLNTPKIYRIIKQMEPFGIGNPKPVFLFKKLLILSPVKVVGEKHLKFVFFDYSENKSIDGIWFNSSSAIKLFGGRQTVNVVGTVDENIFRGNKKMQINIKDVNLV
;
A
#
# COMPACT_ATOMS: atom_id res chain seq x y z
N LYS A 1 16.16 -13.27 5.82
CA LYS A 1 16.59 -13.26 4.44
C LYS A 1 15.52 -12.71 3.53
N GLU A 2 15.92 -11.86 2.66
CA GLU A 2 15.01 -11.23 1.72
C GLU A 2 14.66 -12.15 0.58
N VAL A 3 13.37 -12.18 0.24
CA VAL A 3 12.86 -12.91 -0.92
C VAL A 3 12.14 -11.94 -1.80
N ARG A 4 12.60 -11.80 -3.02
CA ARG A 4 11.97 -10.89 -3.97
C ARG A 4 11.12 -11.68 -4.96
N LYS A 5 9.92 -11.16 -5.24
CA LYS A 5 8.95 -11.78 -6.12
C LYS A 5 8.58 -10.81 -7.23
N TYR A 6 8.24 -11.36 -8.38
CA TYR A 6 7.73 -10.56 -9.48
C TYR A 6 6.24 -10.78 -9.63
N ILE A 7 5.50 -9.68 -9.81
CA ILE A 7 4.12 -9.75 -10.23
C ILE A 7 4.08 -9.39 -11.70
N LYS A 8 3.43 -10.25 -12.49
CA LYS A 8 3.32 -10.08 -13.92
C LYS A 8 1.86 -9.99 -14.28
N LYS A 9 1.43 -8.85 -14.80
CA LYS A 9 0.05 -8.66 -15.21
C LYS A 9 -0.21 -9.28 -16.57
N ASP A 10 0.65 -8.98 -17.52
CA ASP A 10 0.65 -9.60 -18.81
C ASP A 10 2.05 -9.41 -19.41
N ASP A 11 2.24 -9.89 -20.64
CA ASP A 11 3.57 -9.89 -21.22
C ASP A 11 4.05 -8.51 -21.67
N LEU A 12 3.15 -7.53 -21.72
CA LEU A 12 3.47 -6.22 -22.27
C LEU A 12 3.77 -5.17 -21.21
N VAL A 13 3.49 -5.46 -19.94
CA VAL A 13 3.72 -4.50 -18.87
C VAL A 13 4.94 -4.89 -18.04
N PRO A 14 5.62 -3.91 -17.46
CA PRO A 14 6.77 -4.20 -16.62
C PRO A 14 6.38 -5.03 -15.40
N LYS A 15 7.30 -5.85 -14.98
CA LYS A 15 7.14 -6.60 -13.72
C LYS A 15 7.42 -5.67 -12.56
N ILE A 16 6.68 -5.89 -11.46
CA ILE A 16 6.92 -5.18 -10.21
C ILE A 16 7.66 -6.12 -9.27
N LEU A 17 8.82 -5.68 -8.80
CA LEU A 17 9.62 -6.45 -7.87
C LEU A 17 9.13 -6.20 -6.46
N ILE A 18 8.72 -7.27 -5.78
CA ILE A 18 8.20 -7.21 -4.42
C ILE A 18 9.25 -7.74 -3.46
N ASP A 19 9.52 -6.96 -2.42
CA ASP A 19 10.52 -7.34 -1.42
C ASP A 19 9.96 -8.33 -0.40
N THR A 20 8.74 -8.10 0.07
CA THR A 20 8.13 -9.02 1.02
C THR A 20 6.63 -8.78 1.11
N GLU A 21 5.94 -9.69 1.77
CA GLU A 21 4.52 -9.62 2.03
C GLU A 21 4.28 -9.08 3.44
N LEU A 22 3.32 -8.15 3.58
CA LEU A 22 2.92 -7.61 4.87
C LEU A 22 1.42 -7.72 5.04
N THR A 23 0.98 -7.70 6.29
CA THR A 23 -0.44 -7.55 6.62
C THR A 23 -0.67 -6.12 7.12
N ILE A 24 -1.94 -5.69 7.10
CA ILE A 24 -2.26 -4.38 7.68
C ILE A 24 -1.86 -4.35 9.16
N ASN A 25 -2.04 -5.46 9.86
CA ASN A 25 -1.71 -5.52 11.28
C ASN A 25 -0.23 -5.24 11.54
N ASP A 26 0.65 -5.61 10.61
CA ASP A 26 2.08 -5.30 10.76
C ASP A 26 2.33 -3.80 10.84
N LEU A 27 1.44 -2.99 10.26
CA LEU A 27 1.57 -1.55 10.28
C LEU A 27 1.03 -0.92 11.57
N PHE A 28 0.55 -1.75 12.50
CA PHE A 28 0.07 -1.28 13.80
C PHE A 28 0.84 -1.89 14.96
N LYS A 29 1.83 -2.73 14.68
CA LYS A 29 2.58 -3.41 15.73
C LYS A 29 3.69 -2.53 16.28
N ASP A 30 3.87 -2.60 17.60
CA ASP A 30 5.01 -2.00 18.29
C ASP A 30 5.19 -0.53 17.96
N ASN A 31 4.08 0.22 17.99
CA ASN A 31 4.13 1.67 17.78
C ASN A 31 4.93 2.32 18.89
N ASP A 32 5.72 3.32 18.52
CA ASP A 32 6.42 4.13 19.51
C ASP A 32 5.48 5.23 20.03
N HIS A 33 6.01 6.11 20.90
CA HIS A 33 5.23 7.19 21.51
C HIS A 33 4.75 8.23 20.50
N LEU A 34 5.31 8.22 19.30
CA LEU A 34 4.88 9.11 18.22
C LEU A 34 3.93 8.41 17.25
N ASN A 35 3.44 7.24 17.63
CA ASN A 35 2.53 6.43 16.83
C ASN A 35 3.14 5.96 15.51
N THR A 36 4.43 5.63 15.53
CA THR A 36 5.13 5.10 14.37
C THR A 36 5.36 3.61 14.56
N PRO A 37 4.85 2.75 13.66
CA PRO A 37 5.04 1.30 13.79
C PRO A 37 6.49 0.90 13.65
N LYS A 38 6.85 -0.22 14.27
CA LYS A 38 8.21 -0.74 14.21
C LYS A 38 8.69 -0.93 12.77
N ILE A 39 7.83 -1.49 11.91
CA ILE A 39 8.23 -1.74 10.52
C ILE A 39 8.60 -0.44 9.80
N TYR A 40 7.88 0.64 10.08
CA TYR A 40 8.19 1.91 9.44
C TYR A 40 9.47 2.51 9.99
N ARG A 41 9.74 2.34 11.30
CA ARG A 41 11.03 2.79 11.88
C ARG A 41 12.21 2.08 11.22
N ILE A 42 12.05 0.81 10.90
CA ILE A 42 13.08 0.04 10.19
C ILE A 42 13.26 0.60 8.78
N ILE A 43 12.16 0.86 8.08
CA ILE A 43 12.23 1.42 6.73
C ILE A 43 12.96 2.77 6.75
N LYS A 44 12.67 3.61 7.72
CA LYS A 44 13.31 4.93 7.82
C LYS A 44 14.83 4.82 8.00
N GLN A 45 15.29 3.77 8.66
CA GLN A 45 16.72 3.56 8.86
C GLN A 45 17.44 3.17 7.57
N MET A 46 16.70 2.78 6.55
CA MET A 46 17.28 2.40 5.26
C MET A 46 17.49 3.59 4.33
N GLU A 47 16.98 4.75 4.71
CA GLU A 47 17.13 5.96 3.89
C GLU A 47 18.57 6.45 3.86
N PRO A 48 18.99 7.19 2.80
CA PRO A 48 18.17 7.68 1.70
C PRO A 48 17.95 6.64 0.61
N PHE A 49 16.79 6.71 -0.04
CA PHE A 49 16.46 5.82 -1.13
C PHE A 49 16.84 6.45 -2.47
N GLY A 50 17.18 5.59 -3.44
CA GLY A 50 17.54 6.03 -4.77
C GLY A 50 18.04 4.85 -5.58
N ILE A 51 18.78 5.14 -6.64
CA ILE A 51 19.38 4.10 -7.48
C ILE A 51 20.36 3.30 -6.61
N GLY A 52 20.23 1.98 -6.60
CA GLY A 52 21.06 1.13 -5.78
C GLY A 52 20.53 0.91 -4.36
N ASN A 53 19.56 1.71 -3.93
CA ASN A 53 18.89 1.53 -2.64
C ASN A 53 17.43 1.91 -2.79
N PRO A 54 16.63 1.10 -3.52
CA PRO A 54 15.23 1.44 -3.75
C PRO A 54 14.41 1.26 -2.49
N LYS A 55 13.33 2.04 -2.41
CA LYS A 55 12.39 1.93 -1.30
C LYS A 55 11.73 0.56 -1.33
N PRO A 56 11.57 -0.12 -0.17
CA PRO A 56 10.95 -1.45 -0.15
C PRO A 56 9.53 -1.45 -0.67
N VAL A 57 9.20 -2.45 -1.47
CA VAL A 57 7.87 -2.65 -2.03
C VAL A 57 7.27 -3.88 -1.39
N PHE A 58 6.03 -3.74 -0.93
CA PHE A 58 5.33 -4.78 -0.19
C PHE A 58 4.08 -5.25 -0.91
N LEU A 59 3.71 -6.50 -0.65
CA LEU A 59 2.47 -7.09 -1.14
C LEU A 59 1.54 -7.27 0.05
N PHE A 60 0.30 -6.75 -0.10
CA PHE A 60 -0.77 -6.93 0.88
C PHE A 60 -1.85 -7.75 0.21
N LYS A 61 -2.10 -8.95 0.72
CA LYS A 61 -3.06 -9.87 0.10
C LYS A 61 -4.44 -9.78 0.73
N LYS A 62 -5.45 -10.00 -0.11
CA LYS A 62 -6.84 -10.22 0.34
C LYS A 62 -7.38 -9.08 1.18
N LEU A 63 -7.14 -7.88 0.73
CA LEU A 63 -7.73 -6.70 1.35
C LEU A 63 -9.08 -6.43 0.75
N LEU A 64 -10.00 -5.91 1.57
CA LEU A 64 -11.33 -5.54 1.13
C LEU A 64 -11.43 -4.06 0.84
N ILE A 65 -12.10 -3.72 -0.25
CA ILE A 65 -12.49 -2.35 -0.53
C ILE A 65 -13.94 -2.20 -0.08
N LEU A 66 -14.18 -1.51 1.02
CA LEU A 66 -15.53 -1.33 1.55
C LEU A 66 -16.16 -0.04 1.10
N SER A 67 -15.37 1.02 1.01
CA SER A 67 -15.85 2.34 0.63
C SER A 67 -15.66 2.52 -0.87
N PRO A 68 -16.47 3.34 -1.51
CA PRO A 68 -16.23 3.65 -2.92
C PRO A 68 -14.84 4.23 -3.11
N VAL A 69 -14.19 3.79 -4.16
CA VAL A 69 -12.89 4.35 -4.54
C VAL A 69 -13.15 5.76 -5.08
N LYS A 70 -12.35 6.71 -4.65
CA LYS A 70 -12.55 8.12 -4.98
C LYS A 70 -11.45 8.64 -5.88
N VAL A 71 -11.83 9.49 -6.82
CA VAL A 71 -10.88 10.23 -7.64
C VAL A 71 -10.51 11.50 -6.88
N VAL A 72 -9.22 11.71 -6.68
CA VAL A 72 -8.69 12.87 -5.95
C VAL A 72 -7.78 13.63 -6.90
N GLY A 73 -7.95 14.95 -6.97
CA GLY A 73 -7.10 15.78 -7.84
C GLY A 73 -7.22 15.41 -9.30
N GLU A 74 -8.34 14.81 -9.71
CA GLU A 74 -8.65 14.41 -11.08
C GLU A 74 -7.72 13.35 -11.67
N LYS A 75 -6.67 12.96 -10.96
CA LYS A 75 -5.66 12.05 -11.50
C LYS A 75 -5.41 10.83 -10.64
N HIS A 76 -5.74 10.89 -9.38
CA HIS A 76 -5.34 9.87 -8.41
C HIS A 76 -6.55 9.16 -7.86
N LEU A 77 -6.35 7.91 -7.41
CA LEU A 77 -7.40 7.13 -6.76
C LEU A 77 -7.07 7.00 -5.29
N LYS A 78 -8.07 7.23 -4.44
CA LYS A 78 -7.94 7.02 -3.01
C LYS A 78 -8.79 5.84 -2.59
N PHE A 79 -8.17 4.94 -1.81
CA PHE A 79 -8.77 3.71 -1.33
C PHE A 79 -8.81 3.70 0.18
N VAL A 80 -9.77 2.96 0.73
CA VAL A 80 -9.74 2.51 2.11
C VAL A 80 -9.81 1.00 2.07
N PHE A 81 -8.75 0.36 2.52
CA PHE A 81 -8.66 -1.10 2.56
C PHE A 81 -8.97 -1.60 3.96
N PHE A 82 -9.60 -2.74 4.05
CA PHE A 82 -9.98 -3.32 5.31
C PHE A 82 -9.55 -4.79 5.37
N ASP A 83 -9.07 -5.19 6.54
CA ASP A 83 -8.72 -6.57 6.82
C ASP A 83 -9.67 -7.09 7.90
N TYR A 84 -10.57 -7.99 7.51
CA TYR A 84 -11.55 -8.54 8.45
C TYR A 84 -10.91 -9.36 9.56
N SER A 85 -9.85 -10.09 9.24
CA SER A 85 -9.26 -10.99 10.22
C SER A 85 -8.67 -10.23 11.40
N GLU A 86 -8.17 -9.03 11.17
CA GLU A 86 -7.55 -8.20 12.19
C GLU A 86 -8.40 -7.00 12.59
N ASN A 87 -9.52 -6.79 11.92
CA ASN A 87 -10.40 -5.64 12.16
C ASN A 87 -9.62 -4.31 12.07
N LYS A 88 -8.81 -4.19 11.04
CA LYS A 88 -7.98 -3.01 10.81
C LYS A 88 -8.20 -2.46 9.41
N SER A 89 -8.04 -1.15 9.28
CA SER A 89 -8.13 -0.49 7.98
C SER A 89 -6.92 0.38 7.74
N ILE A 90 -6.65 0.66 6.46
CA ILE A 90 -5.56 1.53 6.06
C ILE A 90 -5.94 2.24 4.78
N ASP A 91 -5.53 3.51 4.67
CA ASP A 91 -5.71 4.28 3.46
C ASP A 91 -4.64 3.93 2.43
N GLY A 92 -5.02 4.03 1.16
CA GLY A 92 -4.08 3.89 0.06
C GLY A 92 -4.31 4.98 -0.96
N ILE A 93 -3.25 5.38 -1.63
CA ILE A 93 -3.33 6.33 -2.73
C ILE A 93 -2.58 5.77 -3.93
N TRP A 94 -3.22 5.83 -5.08
CA TRP A 94 -2.65 5.36 -6.34
C TRP A 94 -2.54 6.55 -7.28
N PHE A 95 -1.34 7.07 -7.41
CA PHE A 95 -1.10 8.27 -8.19
C PHE A 95 -1.25 8.02 -9.68
N ASN A 96 -1.81 8.99 -10.40
CA ASN A 96 -1.95 8.99 -11.86
C ASN A 96 -2.68 7.77 -12.40
N SER A 97 -3.66 7.28 -11.67
CA SER A 97 -4.37 6.05 -12.03
C SER A 97 -5.88 6.23 -12.09
N SER A 98 -6.36 7.45 -12.28
CA SER A 98 -7.80 7.71 -12.29
C SER A 98 -8.53 6.92 -13.37
N SER A 99 -7.85 6.58 -14.46
CA SER A 99 -8.47 5.79 -15.54
C SER A 99 -8.86 4.38 -15.07
N ALA A 100 -8.26 3.89 -14.00
CA ALA A 100 -8.57 2.57 -13.47
C ALA A 100 -9.83 2.53 -12.61
N ILE A 101 -10.50 3.68 -12.40
CA ILE A 101 -11.68 3.75 -11.54
C ILE A 101 -12.77 2.76 -11.95
N LYS A 102 -12.86 2.47 -13.24
CA LYS A 102 -13.90 1.58 -13.76
C LYS A 102 -13.74 0.14 -13.27
N LEU A 103 -12.57 -0.23 -12.80
CA LEU A 103 -12.32 -1.58 -12.30
C LEU A 103 -12.91 -1.80 -10.91
N PHE A 104 -13.26 -0.73 -10.21
CA PHE A 104 -13.64 -0.79 -8.80
C PHE A 104 -15.07 -0.32 -8.62
N GLY A 105 -16.00 -1.27 -8.64
CA GLY A 105 -17.41 -0.99 -8.45
C GLY A 105 -18.01 -1.83 -7.35
N GLY A 106 -18.04 -1.32 -6.15
CA GLY A 106 -18.62 -2.03 -5.03
C GLY A 106 -17.59 -2.75 -4.18
N ARG A 107 -18.05 -3.73 -3.41
CA ARG A 107 -17.17 -4.49 -2.51
C ARG A 107 -16.33 -5.48 -3.31
N GLN A 108 -15.05 -5.41 -3.12
CA GLN A 108 -14.12 -6.27 -3.86
C GLN A 108 -12.96 -6.65 -2.97
N THR A 109 -12.43 -7.85 -3.22
CA THR A 109 -11.20 -8.32 -2.57
C THR A 109 -10.06 -8.11 -3.56
N VAL A 110 -8.97 -7.54 -3.08
CA VAL A 110 -7.84 -7.18 -3.93
C VAL A 110 -6.52 -7.55 -3.27
N ASN A 111 -5.50 -7.69 -4.11
CA ASN A 111 -4.11 -7.70 -3.66
C ASN A 111 -3.50 -6.37 -4.02
N VAL A 112 -2.78 -5.77 -3.10
CA VAL A 112 -2.21 -4.43 -3.26
C VAL A 112 -0.71 -4.50 -3.19
N VAL A 113 -0.04 -3.82 -4.10
CA VAL A 113 1.41 -3.71 -4.12
C VAL A 113 1.76 -2.24 -3.95
N GLY A 114 2.64 -1.94 -3.02
CA GLY A 114 3.04 -0.55 -2.81
C GLY A 114 4.08 -0.38 -1.73
N THR A 115 4.45 0.87 -1.53
CA THR A 115 5.35 1.26 -0.46
C THR A 115 4.51 1.79 0.70
N VAL A 116 5.14 1.88 1.87
CA VAL A 116 4.48 2.38 3.07
C VAL A 116 5.02 3.74 3.40
N ASP A 117 4.13 4.70 3.62
CA ASP A 117 4.49 6.06 3.95
C ASP A 117 3.68 6.58 5.11
N GLU A 118 4.16 7.65 5.72
CA GLU A 118 3.41 8.40 6.70
C GLU A 118 2.57 9.46 6.00
N ASN A 119 1.35 9.64 6.48
CA ASN A 119 0.52 10.75 6.08
C ASN A 119 0.19 11.56 7.34
N ILE A 120 0.58 12.83 7.36
CA ILE A 120 0.31 13.70 8.49
C ILE A 120 -0.75 14.70 8.05
N PHE A 121 -1.89 14.69 8.75
CA PHE A 121 -2.99 15.59 8.44
C PHE A 121 -3.49 16.20 9.74
N ARG A 122 -3.44 17.52 9.84
CA ARG A 122 -3.87 18.28 11.02
C ARG A 122 -3.24 17.73 12.30
N GLY A 123 -1.95 17.42 12.23
CA GLY A 123 -1.21 16.91 13.37
C GLY A 123 -1.39 15.43 13.65
N ASN A 124 -2.28 14.75 12.95
CA ASN A 124 -2.50 13.31 13.11
C ASN A 124 -1.64 12.55 12.12
N LYS A 125 -0.90 11.57 12.64
CA LYS A 125 -0.02 10.73 11.83
C LYS A 125 -0.68 9.40 11.58
N LYS A 126 -0.74 8.99 10.31
CA LYS A 126 -1.25 7.69 9.89
C LYS A 126 -0.31 7.06 8.88
N MET A 127 -0.26 5.74 8.90
CA MET A 127 0.40 5.02 7.82
C MET A 127 -0.55 4.94 6.64
N GLN A 128 0.03 4.98 5.43
CA GLN A 128 -0.75 4.80 4.22
C GLN A 128 0.07 4.03 3.21
N ILE A 129 -0.61 3.34 2.31
CA ILE A 129 0.04 2.61 1.23
C ILE A 129 0.11 3.53 0.00
N ASN A 130 1.32 3.72 -0.50
CA ASN A 130 1.53 4.40 -1.78
C ASN A 130 1.49 3.30 -2.84
N ILE A 131 0.35 3.19 -3.52
CA ILE A 131 0.04 2.03 -4.33
C ILE A 131 0.81 2.05 -5.65
N LYS A 132 1.37 0.91 -6.02
CA LYS A 132 1.98 0.71 -7.34
C LYS A 132 1.11 -0.12 -8.24
N ASP A 133 0.31 -1.01 -7.67
CA ASP A 133 -0.60 -1.85 -8.43
C ASP A 133 -1.67 -2.46 -7.54
N VAL A 134 -2.84 -2.71 -8.12
CA VAL A 134 -3.95 -3.37 -7.46
C VAL A 134 -4.48 -4.44 -8.39
N ASN A 135 -4.55 -5.67 -7.90
CA ASN A 135 -5.10 -6.79 -8.65
C ASN A 135 -6.37 -7.31 -7.99
N LEU A 136 -7.41 -7.49 -8.76
CA LEU A 136 -8.64 -8.10 -8.27
C LEU A 136 -8.39 -9.58 -8.02
N VAL A 137 -8.92 -10.06 -6.92
CA VAL A 137 -8.82 -11.48 -6.55
C VAL A 137 -10.01 -12.26 -7.09
#